data_701763b35505910d55c5c1c37c6e2808
#
_entry.id   701763b35505910d55c5c1c37c6e2808
#
_cell.length_a   1.000
_cell.length_b   1.000
_cell.length_c   1.000
_cell.angle_alpha   90.00
_cell.angle_beta   90.00
_cell.angle_gamma   90.00
#
_symmetry.space_group_name_H-M   'P 1'
#
loop_
_entity.id
_entity.type
_entity.pdbx_description
1 polymer ?
#
loop_
_entity_poly.entity_id
_entity_poly.type
_entity_poly.pdbx_seq_one_letter_code
_entity_poly.pdbx_strand_id
1 'polypeptide(L)'
;MNKDMENIVLIGPVYPYKGGISHYTGLMYRALSDKYKVTMVSYKFQYPKLLYKKEQRDYENDSFKIEDTNYWIHTANPVNWFTAANKIKKLNPDLVIIQWWHPYFAPCYWSMAKALGALKILFVCHNVFPHERFPMDKLLTRMVLKQGNYFIVQSGKDAEDLKGIMPDARYEQTVHPTYNAFKFENLSKEKSRELLGKSMHEKILLFFGFVREYKGLRYLIEAMPEISSRIADVKLMIVGDFGSEENKETYINLIKEKNVEKYIDICDGYIPDRDIEKFFAACDLVVLPYVDATQSGIVQIAYGFEKPVVVTNVGGLPDVVEDGKTGYVVEACNSGELAG
;
A
#
# COMPACT_ATOMS: atom_id res chain seq x y z
N MET A 1 9.51 -33.69 19.24
CA MET A 1 10.42 -32.91 18.40
C MET A 1 9.57 -31.93 17.56
N ASN A 2 9.62 -30.62 17.81
CA ASN A 2 9.06 -29.68 16.87
C ASN A 2 9.88 -29.81 15.59
N LYS A 3 9.24 -30.26 14.52
CA LYS A 3 9.84 -30.19 13.19
C LYS A 3 10.03 -28.70 12.89
N ASP A 4 11.26 -28.28 12.63
CA ASP A 4 11.49 -26.90 12.24
C ASP A 4 10.70 -26.62 10.96
N MET A 5 10.04 -25.48 10.90
CA MET A 5 9.27 -25.06 9.73
C MET A 5 10.27 -24.77 8.60
N GLU A 6 10.17 -25.51 7.49
CA GLU A 6 11.12 -25.39 6.38
C GLU A 6 10.46 -24.92 5.08
N ASN A 7 9.20 -25.32 4.86
CA ASN A 7 8.53 -25.17 3.58
C ASN A 7 7.30 -24.26 3.70
N ILE A 8 7.34 -23.10 3.06
CA ILE A 8 6.27 -22.09 3.10
C ILE A 8 5.71 -21.88 1.70
N VAL A 9 4.39 -21.80 1.58
CA VAL A 9 3.73 -21.28 0.39
C VAL A 9 3.21 -19.87 0.68
N LEU A 10 3.68 -18.89 -0.08
CA LEU A 10 3.22 -17.50 0.01
C LEU A 10 2.26 -17.20 -1.15
N ILE A 11 1.03 -16.77 -0.82
CA ILE A 11 -0.03 -16.45 -1.78
C ILE A 11 -0.31 -14.95 -1.74
N GLY A 12 -0.14 -14.29 -2.88
CA GLY A 12 -0.42 -12.86 -3.02
C GLY A 12 -0.10 -12.31 -4.40
N PRO A 13 -0.40 -11.03 -4.65
CA PRO A 13 0.05 -10.37 -5.86
C PRO A 13 1.55 -10.13 -5.80
N VAL A 14 2.23 -10.35 -6.91
CA VAL A 14 3.62 -9.95 -7.18
C VAL A 14 3.71 -9.52 -8.63
N TYR A 15 4.87 -9.06 -9.07
CA TYR A 15 5.10 -8.76 -10.47
C TYR A 15 4.40 -9.80 -11.38
N PRO A 16 3.70 -9.41 -12.44
CA PRO A 16 3.59 -8.05 -13.00
C PRO A 16 2.45 -7.19 -12.40
N TYR A 17 1.81 -7.61 -11.31
CA TYR A 17 0.71 -6.84 -10.70
C TYR A 17 1.23 -5.57 -10.02
N LYS A 18 0.54 -4.44 -10.27
CA LYS A 18 0.86 -3.12 -9.71
C LYS A 18 0.39 -2.98 -8.26
N GLY A 19 1.06 -2.11 -7.51
CA GLY A 19 0.57 -1.57 -6.24
C GLY A 19 1.29 -2.07 -5.00
N GLY A 20 1.06 -1.38 -3.88
CA GLY A 20 1.79 -1.57 -2.63
C GLY A 20 1.75 -2.99 -2.06
N ILE A 21 0.64 -3.71 -2.23
CA ILE A 21 0.53 -5.10 -1.75
C ILE A 21 1.44 -6.04 -2.56
N SER A 22 1.61 -5.77 -3.86
CA SER A 22 2.55 -6.52 -4.70
C SER A 22 3.99 -6.31 -4.23
N HIS A 23 4.38 -5.07 -3.93
CA HIS A 23 5.69 -4.75 -3.37
C HIS A 23 5.90 -5.40 -2.00
N TYR A 24 4.92 -5.28 -1.11
CA TYR A 24 4.96 -5.91 0.21
C TYR A 24 5.14 -7.42 0.12
N THR A 25 4.37 -8.09 -0.76
CA THR A 25 4.46 -9.53 -0.97
C THR A 25 5.84 -9.93 -1.50
N GLY A 26 6.40 -9.15 -2.44
CA GLY A 26 7.73 -9.37 -2.98
C GLY A 26 8.83 -9.22 -1.93
N LEU A 27 8.75 -8.19 -1.08
CA LEU A 27 9.68 -7.97 0.03
C LEU A 27 9.57 -9.07 1.10
N MET A 28 8.34 -9.48 1.43
CA MET A 28 8.10 -10.60 2.34
C MET A 28 8.69 -11.90 1.79
N TYR A 29 8.52 -12.18 0.50
CA TYR A 29 9.12 -13.33 -0.15
C TYR A 29 10.64 -13.33 0.01
N ARG A 30 11.31 -12.21 -0.29
CA ARG A 30 12.77 -12.08 -0.15
C ARG A 30 13.22 -12.35 1.28
N ALA A 31 12.60 -11.67 2.26
CA ALA A 31 12.94 -11.82 3.67
C ALA A 31 12.71 -13.25 4.22
N LEU A 32 11.65 -13.91 3.78
CA LEU A 32 11.38 -15.30 4.17
C LEU A 32 12.34 -16.28 3.50
N SER A 33 12.72 -16.03 2.24
CA SER A 33 13.60 -16.91 1.46
C SER A 33 15.03 -16.97 2.01
N ASP A 34 15.45 -16.01 2.84
CA ASP A 34 16.73 -16.05 3.54
C ASP A 34 16.81 -17.20 4.58
N LYS A 35 15.64 -17.65 5.07
CA LYS A 35 15.58 -18.64 6.17
C LYS A 35 14.76 -19.88 5.85
N TYR A 36 13.88 -19.81 4.87
CA TYR A 36 12.89 -20.85 4.56
C TYR A 36 12.88 -21.15 3.06
N LYS A 37 12.46 -22.35 2.71
CA LYS A 37 12.10 -22.67 1.35
C LYS A 37 10.72 -22.08 1.05
N VAL A 38 10.66 -21.02 0.27
CA VAL A 38 9.42 -20.31 -0.05
C VAL A 38 9.01 -20.59 -1.48
N THR A 39 7.77 -21.04 -1.68
CA THR A 39 7.15 -21.14 -3.01
C THR A 39 6.17 -19.99 -3.19
N MET A 40 6.43 -19.11 -4.16
CA MET A 40 5.53 -18.01 -4.50
C MET A 40 4.39 -18.48 -5.40
N VAL A 41 3.14 -18.19 -5.00
CA VAL A 41 1.92 -18.47 -5.76
C VAL A 41 1.14 -17.19 -5.98
N SER A 42 0.88 -16.85 -7.24
CA SER A 42 0.19 -15.62 -7.63
C SER A 42 -0.95 -15.89 -8.61
N TYR A 43 -1.49 -14.84 -9.20
CA TYR A 43 -2.73 -14.89 -9.98
C TYR A 43 -2.47 -14.97 -11.47
N LYS A 44 -3.17 -15.90 -12.14
CA LYS A 44 -3.41 -15.83 -13.59
C LYS A 44 -4.38 -14.70 -13.93
N PHE A 45 -5.36 -14.51 -13.03
CA PHE A 45 -6.41 -13.52 -13.15
C PHE A 45 -6.78 -13.02 -11.75
N GLN A 46 -6.63 -11.72 -11.50
CA GLN A 46 -6.86 -11.12 -10.19
C GLN A 46 -8.24 -10.48 -10.08
N TYR A 47 -8.54 -9.47 -10.92
CA TYR A 47 -9.82 -8.76 -10.92
C TYR A 47 -10.48 -8.77 -12.30
N PRO A 48 -11.81 -8.90 -12.38
CA PRO A 48 -12.55 -8.62 -13.61
C PRO A 48 -12.47 -7.11 -13.94
N LYS A 49 -12.49 -6.79 -15.25
CA LYS A 49 -12.45 -5.40 -15.74
C LYS A 49 -13.57 -4.52 -15.18
N LEU A 50 -14.71 -5.13 -14.78
CA LEU A 50 -15.83 -4.42 -14.17
C LEU A 50 -15.45 -3.81 -12.80
N LEU A 51 -14.63 -4.51 -12.01
CA LEU A 51 -14.20 -4.05 -10.68
C LEU A 51 -12.93 -3.20 -10.74
N TYR A 52 -12.10 -3.44 -11.74
CA TYR A 52 -10.86 -2.70 -11.91
C TYR A 52 -10.67 -2.36 -13.39
N LYS A 53 -11.02 -1.13 -13.75
CA LYS A 53 -11.09 -0.69 -15.16
C LYS A 53 -9.74 -0.45 -15.80
N LYS A 54 -8.70 -0.13 -14.98
CA LYS A 54 -7.34 0.18 -15.46
C LYS A 54 -6.52 -1.10 -15.67
N GLU A 55 -5.38 -0.98 -16.36
CA GLU A 55 -4.43 -2.08 -16.51
C GLU A 55 -3.84 -2.44 -15.13
N GLN A 56 -4.03 -3.72 -14.77
CA GLN A 56 -3.60 -4.25 -13.47
C GLN A 56 -2.13 -4.67 -13.46
N ARG A 57 -1.54 -4.81 -14.64
CA ARG A 57 -0.21 -5.37 -14.82
C ARG A 57 0.73 -4.33 -15.43
N ASP A 58 1.99 -4.47 -15.07
CA ASP A 58 3.10 -3.72 -15.63
C ASP A 58 4.24 -4.68 -15.89
N TYR A 59 4.51 -4.93 -17.15
CA TYR A 59 5.57 -5.85 -17.57
C TYR A 59 6.90 -5.14 -17.77
N GLU A 60 6.92 -3.81 -17.82
CA GLU A 60 8.12 -3.01 -17.99
C GLU A 60 8.86 -2.83 -16.65
N ASN A 61 8.10 -2.88 -15.55
CA ASN A 61 8.60 -2.62 -14.20
C ASN A 61 8.89 -3.93 -13.46
N ASP A 62 10.03 -4.55 -13.75
CA ASP A 62 10.43 -5.86 -13.25
C ASP A 62 11.29 -5.84 -11.97
N SER A 63 11.47 -4.67 -11.35
CA SER A 63 12.37 -4.48 -10.19
C SER A 63 12.07 -5.41 -9.00
N PHE A 64 10.81 -5.82 -8.85
CA PHE A 64 10.36 -6.74 -7.82
C PHE A 64 9.98 -8.14 -8.36
N LYS A 65 10.42 -8.47 -9.58
CA LYS A 65 10.17 -9.78 -10.17
C LYS A 65 10.75 -10.91 -9.32
N ILE A 66 9.98 -11.98 -9.18
CA ILE A 66 10.38 -13.25 -8.58
C ILE A 66 10.33 -14.29 -9.70
N GLU A 67 11.49 -14.81 -10.10
CA GLU A 67 11.62 -15.65 -11.31
C GLU A 67 10.74 -16.91 -11.24
N ASP A 68 10.73 -17.62 -10.11
CA ASP A 68 9.99 -18.87 -9.93
C ASP A 68 8.54 -18.67 -9.43
N THR A 69 7.89 -17.57 -9.83
CA THR A 69 6.50 -17.32 -9.45
C THR A 69 5.53 -18.26 -10.15
N ASN A 70 4.69 -18.92 -9.38
CA ASN A 70 3.65 -19.79 -9.87
C ASN A 70 2.31 -19.05 -10.03
N TYR A 71 1.94 -18.68 -11.24
CA TYR A 71 0.65 -18.02 -11.54
C TYR A 71 -0.47 -19.05 -11.65
N TRP A 72 -0.96 -19.56 -10.52
CA TRP A 72 -1.93 -20.66 -10.49
C TRP A 72 -3.38 -20.22 -10.25
N ILE A 73 -3.62 -19.08 -9.62
CA ILE A 73 -4.94 -18.69 -9.11
C ILE A 73 -5.69 -17.85 -10.14
N HIS A 74 -6.94 -18.24 -10.42
CA HIS A 74 -7.92 -17.48 -11.19
C HIS A 74 -9.11 -17.17 -10.28
N THR A 75 -9.20 -15.95 -9.78
CA THR A 75 -10.15 -15.57 -8.71
C THR A 75 -11.62 -15.72 -9.09
N ALA A 76 -11.95 -15.65 -10.37
CA ALA A 76 -13.33 -15.79 -10.88
C ALA A 76 -13.66 -17.20 -11.42
N ASN A 77 -12.82 -18.22 -11.18
CA ASN A 77 -13.05 -19.58 -11.68
C ASN A 77 -13.09 -20.61 -10.54
N PRO A 78 -14.28 -21.08 -10.11
CA PRO A 78 -14.41 -22.02 -9.00
C PRO A 78 -13.66 -23.33 -9.19
N VAL A 79 -13.62 -23.89 -10.39
CA VAL A 79 -12.87 -25.12 -10.68
C VAL A 79 -11.37 -24.90 -10.46
N ASN A 80 -10.87 -23.72 -10.83
CA ASN A 80 -9.47 -23.39 -10.62
C ASN A 80 -9.11 -23.28 -9.13
N TRP A 81 -10.01 -22.87 -8.25
CA TRP A 81 -9.74 -22.75 -6.82
C TRP A 81 -9.32 -24.08 -6.21
N PHE A 82 -10.04 -25.16 -6.57
CA PHE A 82 -9.71 -26.52 -6.10
C PHE A 82 -8.44 -27.05 -6.77
N THR A 83 -8.22 -26.79 -8.05
CA THR A 83 -7.00 -27.23 -8.73
C THR A 83 -5.76 -26.51 -8.20
N ALA A 84 -5.84 -25.21 -7.90
CA ALA A 84 -4.76 -24.45 -7.27
C ALA A 84 -4.47 -24.96 -5.85
N ALA A 85 -5.51 -25.17 -5.02
CA ALA A 85 -5.36 -25.74 -3.68
C ALA A 85 -4.71 -27.12 -3.71
N ASN A 86 -5.09 -27.98 -4.65
CA ASN A 86 -4.47 -29.31 -4.80
C ASN A 86 -3.00 -29.24 -5.23
N LYS A 87 -2.62 -28.28 -6.07
CA LYS A 87 -1.20 -28.04 -6.41
C LYS A 87 -0.42 -27.61 -5.16
N ILE A 88 -0.97 -26.71 -4.36
CA ILE A 88 -0.36 -26.23 -3.10
C ILE A 88 -0.19 -27.43 -2.12
N LYS A 89 -1.20 -28.27 -1.96
CA LYS A 89 -1.10 -29.47 -1.10
C LYS A 89 0.02 -30.41 -1.52
N LYS A 90 0.24 -30.59 -2.81
CA LYS A 90 1.32 -31.45 -3.32
C LYS A 90 2.72 -30.92 -2.99
N LEU A 91 2.87 -29.63 -2.68
CA LEU A 91 4.13 -29.04 -2.20
C LEU A 91 4.42 -29.41 -0.75
N ASN A 92 3.42 -29.99 -0.03
CA ASN A 92 3.49 -30.36 1.38
C ASN A 92 4.04 -29.24 2.28
N PRO A 93 3.44 -28.02 2.26
CA PRO A 93 3.95 -26.90 3.02
C PRO A 93 3.67 -27.08 4.51
N ASP A 94 4.57 -26.58 5.36
CA ASP A 94 4.37 -26.48 6.81
C ASP A 94 3.44 -25.31 7.16
N LEU A 95 3.44 -24.25 6.29
CA LEU A 95 2.61 -23.05 6.45
C LEU A 95 2.19 -22.50 5.08
N VAL A 96 0.93 -22.08 4.99
CA VAL A 96 0.42 -21.30 3.86
C VAL A 96 0.16 -19.87 4.34
N ILE A 97 0.84 -18.88 3.75
CA ILE A 97 0.65 -17.47 4.05
C ILE A 97 -0.20 -16.87 2.94
N ILE A 98 -1.27 -16.16 3.30
CA ILE A 98 -2.22 -15.57 2.35
C ILE A 98 -2.32 -14.06 2.61
N GLN A 99 -2.07 -13.25 1.59
CA GLN A 99 -2.30 -11.81 1.65
C GLN A 99 -3.80 -11.52 1.58
N TRP A 100 -4.33 -10.80 2.57
CA TRP A 100 -5.73 -10.42 2.66
C TRP A 100 -5.87 -8.89 2.63
N TRP A 101 -6.74 -8.37 1.73
CA TRP A 101 -6.98 -6.91 1.64
C TRP A 101 -8.37 -6.53 1.14
N HIS A 102 -9.14 -7.45 0.55
CA HIS A 102 -10.45 -7.10 0.00
C HIS A 102 -11.39 -8.29 -0.07
N PRO A 103 -12.66 -8.14 0.38
CA PRO A 103 -13.66 -9.21 0.41
C PRO A 103 -14.05 -9.80 -0.96
N TYR A 104 -13.70 -9.15 -2.06
CA TYR A 104 -13.84 -9.76 -3.40
C TYR A 104 -13.18 -11.14 -3.49
N PHE A 105 -12.06 -11.33 -2.81
CA PHE A 105 -11.33 -12.60 -2.82
C PHE A 105 -11.98 -13.68 -1.95
N ALA A 106 -13.01 -13.33 -1.19
CA ALA A 106 -13.58 -14.22 -0.19
C ALA A 106 -14.08 -15.57 -0.76
N PRO A 107 -14.84 -15.65 -1.85
CA PRO A 107 -15.27 -16.95 -2.39
C PRO A 107 -14.09 -17.83 -2.78
N CYS A 108 -13.08 -17.25 -3.42
CA CYS A 108 -11.88 -17.95 -3.85
C CYS A 108 -11.06 -18.44 -2.65
N TYR A 109 -10.71 -17.57 -1.73
CA TYR A 109 -9.85 -17.90 -0.59
C TYR A 109 -10.53 -18.84 0.41
N TRP A 110 -11.82 -18.65 0.65
CA TRP A 110 -12.58 -19.57 1.49
C TRP A 110 -12.59 -20.99 0.91
N SER A 111 -12.87 -21.12 -0.39
CA SER A 111 -12.90 -22.43 -1.07
C SER A 111 -11.51 -23.08 -1.08
N MET A 112 -10.47 -22.30 -1.37
CA MET A 112 -9.10 -22.80 -1.31
C MET A 112 -8.72 -23.24 0.10
N ALA A 113 -8.99 -22.44 1.13
CA ALA A 113 -8.68 -22.75 2.52
C ALA A 113 -9.40 -24.04 2.98
N LYS A 114 -10.67 -24.21 2.62
CA LYS A 114 -11.41 -25.46 2.85
C LYS A 114 -10.75 -26.66 2.15
N ALA A 115 -10.33 -26.48 0.90
CA ALA A 115 -9.67 -27.55 0.15
C ALA A 115 -8.26 -27.87 0.69
N LEU A 116 -7.55 -26.91 1.29
CA LEU A 116 -6.25 -27.12 1.95
C LEU A 116 -6.37 -28.01 3.19
N GLY A 117 -7.52 -28.00 3.87
CA GLY A 117 -7.83 -28.92 4.97
C GLY A 117 -7.05 -28.60 6.24
N ALA A 118 -6.20 -29.55 6.69
CA ALA A 118 -5.47 -29.43 7.96
C ALA A 118 -4.19 -28.59 7.89
N LEU A 119 -3.83 -28.02 6.71
CA LEU A 119 -2.67 -27.16 6.58
C LEU A 119 -2.87 -25.87 7.40
N LYS A 120 -1.82 -25.43 8.07
CA LYS A 120 -1.84 -24.16 8.82
C LYS A 120 -1.87 -22.99 7.86
N ILE A 121 -2.78 -22.04 8.13
CA ILE A 121 -2.96 -20.82 7.33
C ILE A 121 -2.68 -19.61 8.21
N LEU A 122 -1.82 -18.73 7.73
CA LEU A 122 -1.57 -17.40 8.27
C LEU A 122 -2.11 -16.35 7.29
N PHE A 123 -3.00 -15.50 7.74
CA PHE A 123 -3.43 -14.34 6.97
C PHE A 123 -2.61 -13.11 7.34
N VAL A 124 -2.03 -12.44 6.33
CA VAL A 124 -1.47 -11.10 6.46
C VAL A 124 -2.55 -10.11 6.03
N CYS A 125 -3.13 -9.45 7.01
CA CYS A 125 -4.25 -8.53 6.79
C CYS A 125 -3.70 -7.12 6.56
N HIS A 126 -3.71 -6.68 5.29
CA HIS A 126 -3.41 -5.29 4.95
C HIS A 126 -4.55 -4.35 5.34
N ASN A 127 -5.76 -4.86 5.31
CA ASN A 127 -6.98 -4.27 5.86
C ASN A 127 -7.90 -5.42 6.25
N VAL A 128 -8.42 -5.44 7.45
CA VAL A 128 -9.44 -6.42 7.84
C VAL A 128 -10.72 -6.14 7.06
N PHE A 129 -11.13 -4.87 6.98
CA PHE A 129 -12.23 -4.42 6.15
C PHE A 129 -11.75 -3.42 5.09
N PRO A 130 -12.43 -3.34 3.92
CA PRO A 130 -12.09 -2.35 2.91
C PRO A 130 -12.42 -0.93 3.38
N HIS A 131 -11.67 0.08 2.91
CA HIS A 131 -11.96 1.49 3.15
C HIS A 131 -13.34 1.89 2.62
N GLU A 132 -13.66 1.46 1.41
CA GLU A 132 -14.98 1.63 0.80
C GLU A 132 -15.86 0.44 1.18
N ARG A 133 -16.72 0.63 2.19
CA ARG A 133 -17.60 -0.41 2.72
C ARG A 133 -18.73 -0.71 1.73
N PHE A 134 -19.11 -1.98 1.65
CA PHE A 134 -20.23 -2.43 0.83
C PHE A 134 -21.08 -3.50 1.56
N PRO A 135 -22.34 -3.71 1.16
CA PRO A 135 -23.18 -4.74 1.75
C PRO A 135 -22.50 -6.12 1.73
N MET A 136 -22.57 -6.85 2.86
CA MET A 136 -22.00 -8.19 3.05
C MET A 136 -20.47 -8.25 3.22
N ASP A 137 -19.72 -7.16 3.17
CA ASP A 137 -18.27 -7.17 3.37
C ASP A 137 -17.85 -7.84 4.69
N LYS A 138 -18.57 -7.55 5.80
CA LYS A 138 -18.35 -8.17 7.12
C LYS A 138 -18.56 -9.68 7.08
N LEU A 139 -19.62 -10.14 6.41
CA LEU A 139 -19.93 -11.56 6.31
C LEU A 139 -18.84 -12.30 5.51
N LEU A 140 -18.47 -11.75 4.37
CA LEU A 140 -17.45 -12.30 3.48
C LEU A 140 -16.08 -12.34 4.17
N THR A 141 -15.67 -11.25 4.83
CA THR A 141 -14.44 -11.20 5.60
C THR A 141 -14.42 -12.25 6.71
N ARG A 142 -15.49 -12.33 7.50
CA ARG A 142 -15.62 -13.32 8.57
C ARG A 142 -15.55 -14.76 8.06
N MET A 143 -16.18 -15.02 6.92
CA MET A 143 -16.20 -16.36 6.31
C MET A 143 -14.78 -16.84 5.97
N VAL A 144 -13.95 -15.96 5.43
CA VAL A 144 -12.57 -16.27 5.05
C VAL A 144 -11.66 -16.33 6.27
N LEU A 145 -11.62 -15.29 7.08
CA LEU A 145 -10.66 -15.21 8.19
C LEU A 145 -10.87 -16.30 9.22
N LYS A 146 -12.09 -16.82 9.38
CA LYS A 146 -12.35 -18.03 10.20
C LYS A 146 -11.63 -19.30 9.73
N GLN A 147 -11.03 -19.30 8.55
CA GLN A 147 -10.21 -20.43 8.08
C GLN A 147 -8.74 -20.28 8.50
N GLY A 148 -8.31 -19.11 8.99
CA GLY A 148 -6.96 -18.85 9.45
C GLY A 148 -6.68 -19.41 10.83
N ASN A 149 -5.44 -19.83 11.03
CA ASN A 149 -4.91 -20.26 12.33
C ASN A 149 -4.16 -19.11 13.02
N TYR A 150 -3.53 -18.25 12.24
CA TYR A 150 -2.71 -17.13 12.70
C TYR A 150 -2.97 -15.90 11.81
N PHE A 151 -2.70 -14.72 12.38
CA PHE A 151 -2.91 -13.45 11.69
C PHE A 151 -1.75 -12.51 11.95
N ILE A 152 -1.42 -11.70 10.93
CA ILE A 152 -0.62 -10.49 11.08
C ILE A 152 -1.53 -9.34 10.71
N VAL A 153 -1.63 -8.35 11.57
CA VAL A 153 -2.31 -7.07 11.34
C VAL A 153 -1.31 -5.94 11.42
N GLN A 154 -1.58 -4.83 10.74
CA GLN A 154 -0.58 -3.78 10.56
C GLN A 154 -0.95 -2.45 11.25
N SER A 155 -2.09 -2.42 11.94
CA SER A 155 -2.54 -1.27 12.75
C SER A 155 -3.35 -1.71 13.96
N GLY A 156 -3.47 -0.82 14.96
CA GLY A 156 -4.33 -1.03 16.11
C GLY A 156 -5.80 -1.18 15.70
N LYS A 157 -6.25 -0.41 14.70
CA LYS A 157 -7.60 -0.51 14.13
C LYS A 157 -7.87 -1.89 13.51
N ASP A 158 -6.94 -2.43 12.72
CA ASP A 158 -7.09 -3.77 12.15
C ASP A 158 -7.12 -4.85 13.23
N ALA A 159 -6.37 -4.67 14.33
CA ALA A 159 -6.41 -5.57 15.47
C ALA A 159 -7.78 -5.56 16.17
N GLU A 160 -8.38 -4.37 16.36
CA GLU A 160 -9.73 -4.22 16.91
C GLU A 160 -10.78 -4.83 15.98
N ASP A 161 -10.70 -4.54 14.68
CA ASP A 161 -11.60 -5.08 13.67
C ASP A 161 -11.53 -6.62 13.61
N LEU A 162 -10.33 -7.18 13.69
CA LEU A 162 -10.12 -8.64 13.74
C LEU A 162 -10.74 -9.26 15.00
N LYS A 163 -10.50 -8.65 16.17
CA LYS A 163 -11.13 -9.08 17.44
C LYS A 163 -12.65 -9.00 17.38
N GLY A 164 -13.19 -7.98 16.74
CA GLY A 164 -14.64 -7.86 16.53
C GLY A 164 -15.26 -8.99 15.71
N ILE A 165 -14.47 -9.60 14.82
CA ILE A 165 -14.89 -10.77 14.03
C ILE A 165 -14.59 -12.08 14.77
N MET A 166 -13.43 -12.17 15.40
CA MET A 166 -12.86 -13.35 16.02
C MET A 166 -12.17 -12.98 17.34
N PRO A 167 -12.90 -12.96 18.46
CA PRO A 167 -12.35 -12.56 19.77
C PRO A 167 -11.10 -13.37 20.19
N ASP A 168 -11.04 -14.66 19.80
CA ASP A 168 -9.96 -15.59 20.16
C ASP A 168 -8.87 -15.68 19.06
N ALA A 169 -8.81 -14.74 18.13
CA ALA A 169 -7.82 -14.75 17.04
C ALA A 169 -6.39 -14.66 17.61
N ARG A 170 -5.53 -15.56 17.14
CA ARG A 170 -4.08 -15.52 17.43
C ARG A 170 -3.41 -14.62 16.42
N TYR A 171 -3.09 -13.39 16.81
CA TYR A 171 -2.49 -12.41 15.91
C TYR A 171 -1.25 -11.75 16.53
N GLU A 172 -0.41 -11.27 15.63
CA GLU A 172 0.66 -10.33 15.93
C GLU A 172 0.36 -9.01 15.21
N GLN A 173 0.51 -7.91 15.94
CA GLN A 173 0.46 -6.59 15.35
C GLN A 173 1.88 -6.15 15.01
N THR A 174 2.10 -5.81 13.74
CA THR A 174 3.39 -5.32 13.26
C THR A 174 3.19 -3.96 12.61
N VAL A 175 4.25 -3.18 12.51
CA VAL A 175 4.27 -2.02 11.63
C VAL A 175 4.60 -2.45 10.20
N HIS A 176 4.14 -1.68 9.24
CA HIS A 176 4.54 -1.88 7.84
C HIS A 176 6.06 -1.64 7.71
N PRO A 177 6.81 -2.53 7.04
CA PRO A 177 8.26 -2.38 6.93
C PRO A 177 8.66 -1.14 6.14
N THR A 178 9.80 -0.54 6.48
CA THR A 178 10.39 0.55 5.73
C THR A 178 10.84 0.08 4.35
N TYR A 179 10.53 0.84 3.29
CA TYR A 179 10.79 0.45 1.91
C TYR A 179 12.08 1.07 1.35
N ASN A 180 13.23 0.56 1.79
CA ASN A 180 14.54 0.91 1.20
C ASN A 180 14.72 0.36 -0.22
N ALA A 181 13.87 -0.58 -0.62
CA ALA A 181 13.95 -1.28 -1.90
C ALA A 181 13.68 -0.40 -3.13
N PHE A 182 13.21 0.84 -2.93
CA PHE A 182 13.02 1.82 -4.00
C PHE A 182 14.26 2.70 -4.25
N LYS A 183 15.34 2.53 -3.49
CA LYS A 183 16.64 3.18 -3.76
C LYS A 183 17.43 2.34 -4.78
N PHE A 184 17.11 2.49 -6.05
CA PHE A 184 17.74 1.69 -7.12
C PHE A 184 19.10 2.24 -7.55
N GLU A 185 19.25 3.56 -7.61
CA GLU A 185 20.45 4.25 -8.07
C GLU A 185 21.15 5.02 -6.95
N ASN A 186 20.55 5.09 -5.76
CA ASN A 186 21.00 5.89 -4.63
C ASN A 186 21.19 7.37 -5.01
N LEU A 187 20.17 7.90 -5.71
CA LEU A 187 20.19 9.28 -6.19
C LEU A 187 20.36 10.28 -5.02
N SER A 188 21.30 11.22 -5.17
CA SER A 188 21.38 12.34 -4.25
C SER A 188 20.21 13.31 -4.45
N LYS A 189 19.96 14.17 -3.46
CA LYS A 189 18.95 15.23 -3.54
C LYS A 189 19.23 16.19 -4.71
N GLU A 190 20.50 16.55 -4.91
CA GLU A 190 20.97 17.42 -5.97
C GLU A 190 20.66 16.81 -7.34
N LYS A 191 21.05 15.54 -7.53
CA LYS A 191 20.82 14.84 -8.81
C LYS A 191 19.34 14.65 -9.09
N SER A 192 18.56 14.32 -8.08
CA SER A 192 17.11 14.17 -8.21
C SER A 192 16.42 15.48 -8.58
N ARG A 193 16.86 16.59 -7.97
CA ARG A 193 16.35 17.94 -8.31
C ARG A 193 16.74 18.36 -9.71
N GLU A 194 17.96 18.09 -10.14
CA GLU A 194 18.40 18.31 -11.52
C GLU A 194 17.49 17.57 -12.52
N LEU A 195 17.24 16.26 -12.28
CA LEU A 195 16.36 15.44 -13.13
C LEU A 195 14.92 15.97 -13.19
N LEU A 196 14.44 16.61 -12.14
CA LEU A 196 13.09 17.18 -12.04
C LEU A 196 13.03 18.66 -12.41
N GLY A 197 14.17 19.30 -12.79
CA GLY A 197 14.25 20.73 -13.10
C GLY A 197 13.96 21.60 -11.87
N LYS A 198 14.34 21.16 -10.66
CA LYS A 198 14.10 21.86 -9.39
C LYS A 198 15.37 22.53 -8.87
N SER A 199 15.17 23.71 -8.26
CA SER A 199 16.27 24.42 -7.59
C SER A 199 16.57 23.81 -6.20
N MET A 200 17.84 23.96 -5.77
CA MET A 200 18.22 23.58 -4.40
C MET A 200 17.66 24.53 -3.33
N HIS A 201 17.23 25.73 -3.70
CA HIS A 201 16.61 26.70 -2.79
C HIS A 201 15.13 26.38 -2.51
N GLU A 202 14.44 25.70 -3.44
CA GLU A 202 13.05 25.33 -3.25
C GLU A 202 12.86 24.43 -2.03
N LYS A 203 11.76 24.65 -1.31
CA LYS A 203 11.25 23.78 -0.24
C LYS A 203 10.15 22.91 -0.82
N ILE A 204 10.44 21.63 -1.04
CA ILE A 204 9.58 20.73 -1.78
C ILE A 204 8.74 19.86 -0.84
N LEU A 205 7.43 20.09 -0.83
CA LEU A 205 6.43 19.21 -0.25
C LEU A 205 6.02 18.17 -1.29
N LEU A 206 5.93 16.90 -0.92
CA LEU A 206 5.52 15.82 -1.81
C LEU A 206 4.21 15.19 -1.34
N PHE A 207 3.20 15.23 -2.20
CA PHE A 207 2.03 14.34 -2.15
C PHE A 207 2.22 13.24 -3.19
N PHE A 208 2.16 11.96 -2.78
CA PHE A 208 2.46 10.85 -3.68
C PHE A 208 1.38 9.75 -3.68
N GLY A 209 1.10 9.20 -4.87
CA GLY A 209 0.26 8.02 -5.10
C GLY A 209 -1.08 8.34 -5.75
N PHE A 210 -2.00 7.35 -5.78
CA PHE A 210 -3.32 7.56 -6.38
C PHE A 210 -4.08 8.69 -5.70
N VAL A 211 -4.60 9.63 -6.49
CA VAL A 211 -5.42 10.74 -5.99
C VAL A 211 -6.85 10.24 -5.80
N ARG A 212 -7.20 9.95 -4.54
CA ARG A 212 -8.52 9.54 -4.09
C ARG A 212 -9.04 10.51 -3.05
N GLU A 213 -10.36 10.64 -2.93
CA GLU A 213 -11.00 11.58 -1.99
C GLU A 213 -10.49 11.37 -0.55
N TYR A 214 -10.45 10.10 -0.10
CA TYR A 214 -9.99 9.77 1.26
C TYR A 214 -8.52 10.15 1.54
N LYS A 215 -7.70 10.40 0.50
CA LYS A 215 -6.31 10.87 0.66
C LYS A 215 -6.20 12.38 0.91
N GLY A 216 -7.30 13.11 0.88
CA GLY A 216 -7.40 14.46 1.39
C GLY A 216 -6.56 15.52 0.68
N LEU A 217 -6.11 15.31 -0.58
CA LEU A 217 -5.31 16.26 -1.33
C LEU A 217 -5.91 17.67 -1.34
N ARG A 218 -7.26 17.79 -1.32
CA ARG A 218 -7.93 19.09 -1.28
C ARG A 218 -7.49 19.93 -0.08
N TYR A 219 -7.35 19.33 1.10
CA TYR A 219 -6.96 20.07 2.32
C TYR A 219 -5.54 20.59 2.26
N LEU A 220 -4.64 19.86 1.58
CA LEU A 220 -3.28 20.33 1.33
C LEU A 220 -3.27 21.49 0.33
N ILE A 221 -4.09 21.45 -0.73
CA ILE A 221 -4.23 22.58 -1.66
C ILE A 221 -4.85 23.79 -0.94
N GLU A 222 -5.84 23.58 -0.11
CA GLU A 222 -6.47 24.64 0.72
C GLU A 222 -5.49 25.26 1.73
N ALA A 223 -4.49 24.51 2.20
CA ALA A 223 -3.44 24.99 3.09
C ALA A 223 -2.35 25.81 2.36
N MET A 224 -2.16 25.60 1.06
CA MET A 224 -1.06 26.22 0.30
C MET A 224 -1.01 27.76 0.32
N PRO A 225 -2.12 28.53 0.31
CA PRO A 225 -2.05 29.98 0.45
C PRO A 225 -1.33 30.42 1.72
N GLU A 226 -1.61 29.79 2.84
CA GLU A 226 -0.98 30.10 4.13
C GLU A 226 0.47 29.61 4.14
N ILE A 227 0.74 28.38 3.73
CA ILE A 227 2.11 27.83 3.63
C ILE A 227 2.99 28.72 2.77
N SER A 228 2.51 29.13 1.58
CA SER A 228 3.27 29.96 0.65
C SER A 228 3.48 31.41 1.11
N SER A 229 2.65 31.88 2.03
CA SER A 229 2.84 33.19 2.68
C SER A 229 3.94 33.17 3.75
N ARG A 230 4.20 32.01 4.35
CA ARG A 230 5.16 31.83 5.46
C ARG A 230 6.51 31.32 4.98
N ILE A 231 6.53 30.48 3.94
CA ILE A 231 7.73 29.80 3.46
C ILE A 231 8.07 30.29 2.05
N ALA A 232 9.17 31.03 1.93
CA ALA A 232 9.68 31.43 0.63
C ALA A 232 10.10 30.21 -0.19
N ASP A 233 9.89 30.28 -1.51
CA ASP A 233 10.28 29.24 -2.48
C ASP A 233 9.68 27.84 -2.21
N VAL A 234 8.54 27.79 -1.51
CA VAL A 234 7.82 26.52 -1.31
C VAL A 234 7.20 26.02 -2.62
N LYS A 235 7.28 24.72 -2.83
CA LYS A 235 6.63 24.00 -3.93
C LYS A 235 5.93 22.77 -3.42
N LEU A 236 4.72 22.54 -3.90
CA LEU A 236 4.01 21.28 -3.71
C LEU A 236 4.10 20.47 -5.00
N MET A 237 4.74 19.31 -4.95
CA MET A 237 4.69 18.32 -6.03
C MET A 237 3.55 17.33 -5.74
N ILE A 238 2.56 17.29 -6.63
CA ILE A 238 1.49 16.30 -6.64
C ILE A 238 1.85 15.24 -7.67
N VAL A 239 2.22 14.06 -7.21
CA VAL A 239 2.75 12.99 -8.05
C VAL A 239 1.87 11.75 -7.93
N GLY A 240 1.20 11.38 -9.03
CA GLY A 240 0.38 10.16 -9.07
C GLY A 240 -0.84 10.26 -9.95
N ASP A 241 -1.60 9.19 -9.98
CA ASP A 241 -2.72 8.98 -10.90
C ASP A 241 -4.03 9.54 -10.34
N PHE A 242 -4.61 10.51 -11.00
CA PHE A 242 -5.91 11.12 -10.64
C PHE A 242 -7.12 10.21 -10.95
N GLY A 243 -6.93 9.14 -11.65
CA GLY A 243 -8.01 8.18 -11.92
C GLY A 243 -8.88 8.54 -13.10
N SER A 244 -9.29 9.78 -13.25
CA SER A 244 -10.06 10.31 -14.39
C SER A 244 -9.74 11.79 -14.64
N GLU A 245 -9.98 12.26 -15.86
CA GLU A 245 -9.83 13.68 -16.19
C GLU A 245 -10.78 14.57 -15.37
N GLU A 246 -12.00 14.13 -15.11
CA GLU A 246 -12.97 14.84 -14.29
C GLU A 246 -12.44 15.08 -12.86
N ASN A 247 -11.85 14.05 -12.25
CA ASN A 247 -11.24 14.18 -10.93
C ASN A 247 -10.06 15.16 -10.96
N LYS A 248 -9.20 15.08 -11.99
CA LYS A 248 -8.07 15.99 -12.19
C LYS A 248 -8.52 17.43 -12.35
N GLU A 249 -9.53 17.69 -13.19
CA GLU A 249 -10.10 19.02 -13.39
C GLU A 249 -10.64 19.62 -12.08
N THR A 250 -11.26 18.81 -11.23
CA THR A 250 -11.73 19.25 -9.90
C THR A 250 -10.59 19.85 -9.08
N TYR A 251 -9.43 19.20 -9.04
CA TYR A 251 -8.25 19.71 -8.32
C TYR A 251 -7.60 20.90 -9.02
N ILE A 252 -7.53 20.91 -10.35
CA ILE A 252 -7.03 22.06 -11.12
C ILE A 252 -7.88 23.31 -10.86
N ASN A 253 -9.20 23.16 -10.79
CA ASN A 253 -10.11 24.26 -10.50
C ASN A 253 -9.93 24.76 -9.06
N LEU A 254 -9.74 23.88 -8.09
CA LEU A 254 -9.42 24.25 -6.71
C LEU A 254 -8.09 25.01 -6.61
N ILE A 255 -7.05 24.57 -7.31
CA ILE A 255 -5.74 25.24 -7.36
C ILE A 255 -5.89 26.68 -7.87
N LYS A 256 -6.66 26.89 -8.95
CA LYS A 256 -6.98 28.22 -9.50
C LYS A 256 -7.81 29.06 -8.52
N GLU A 257 -8.84 28.49 -7.91
CA GLU A 257 -9.68 29.18 -6.90
C GLU A 257 -8.83 29.71 -5.74
N LYS A 258 -7.82 28.94 -5.30
CA LYS A 258 -6.92 29.33 -4.21
C LYS A 258 -5.76 30.23 -4.66
N ASN A 259 -5.61 30.50 -5.97
CA ASN A 259 -4.53 31.29 -6.57
C ASN A 259 -3.12 30.77 -6.21
N VAL A 260 -2.93 29.45 -6.26
CA VAL A 260 -1.66 28.80 -5.86
C VAL A 260 -0.97 28.07 -7.01
N GLU A 261 -1.37 28.29 -8.26
CA GLU A 261 -0.84 27.60 -9.45
C GLU A 261 0.68 27.67 -9.55
N LYS A 262 1.26 28.82 -9.24
CA LYS A 262 2.74 29.01 -9.29
C LYS A 262 3.51 28.20 -8.25
N TYR A 263 2.83 27.65 -7.23
CA TYR A 263 3.44 26.88 -6.17
C TYR A 263 3.23 25.37 -6.32
N ILE A 264 2.45 24.93 -7.32
CA ILE A 264 2.05 23.53 -7.45
C ILE A 264 2.49 22.97 -8.79
N ASP A 265 3.19 21.84 -8.73
CA ASP A 265 3.60 21.04 -9.88
C ASP A 265 2.86 19.71 -9.88
N ILE A 266 2.22 19.36 -10.99
CA ILE A 266 1.46 18.11 -11.14
C ILE A 266 2.21 17.18 -12.08
N CYS A 267 2.52 15.96 -11.59
CA CYS A 267 2.99 14.84 -12.38
C CYS A 267 1.92 13.76 -12.35
N ASP A 268 1.00 13.80 -13.33
CA ASP A 268 -0.14 12.90 -13.43
C ASP A 268 0.23 11.60 -14.11
N GLY A 269 -0.28 10.51 -13.58
CA GLY A 269 -0.16 9.17 -14.11
C GLY A 269 0.45 8.17 -13.13
N TYR A 270 0.54 6.93 -13.60
CA TYR A 270 1.24 5.87 -12.87
C TYR A 270 2.75 6.13 -12.91
N ILE A 271 3.38 6.12 -11.75
CA ILE A 271 4.83 6.30 -11.61
C ILE A 271 5.49 4.91 -11.54
N PRO A 272 6.35 4.54 -12.49
CA PRO A 272 7.12 3.32 -12.42
C PRO A 272 7.99 3.27 -11.17
N ASP A 273 8.23 2.07 -10.62
CA ASP A 273 8.98 1.90 -9.37
C ASP A 273 10.37 2.55 -9.41
N ARG A 274 11.08 2.45 -10.55
CA ARG A 274 12.39 3.07 -10.73
C ARG A 274 12.36 4.60 -10.69
N ASP A 275 11.23 5.18 -11.02
CA ASP A 275 11.06 6.64 -11.02
C ASP A 275 10.68 7.21 -9.65
N ILE A 276 10.23 6.36 -8.72
CA ILE A 276 9.84 6.76 -7.35
C ILE A 276 11.02 7.45 -6.64
N GLU A 277 12.22 6.91 -6.79
CA GLU A 277 13.43 7.39 -6.15
C GLU A 277 13.65 8.88 -6.36
N LYS A 278 13.54 9.38 -7.60
CA LYS A 278 13.82 10.80 -7.92
C LYS A 278 12.89 11.77 -7.19
N PHE A 279 11.61 11.40 -6.97
CA PHE A 279 10.65 12.26 -6.28
C PHE A 279 10.91 12.29 -4.76
N PHE A 280 11.13 11.13 -4.17
CA PHE A 280 11.39 11.05 -2.73
C PHE A 280 12.77 11.59 -2.35
N ALA A 281 13.80 11.37 -3.16
CA ALA A 281 15.12 11.95 -2.91
C ALA A 281 15.10 13.48 -3.04
N ALA A 282 14.35 14.04 -4.00
CA ALA A 282 14.26 15.48 -4.25
C ALA A 282 13.49 16.26 -3.17
N CYS A 283 12.46 15.66 -2.56
CA CYS A 283 11.58 16.37 -1.62
C CYS A 283 12.27 16.64 -0.27
N ASP A 284 11.70 17.59 0.48
CA ASP A 284 12.09 17.90 1.85
C ASP A 284 11.15 17.23 2.87
N LEU A 285 9.87 17.11 2.51
CA LEU A 285 8.80 16.65 3.39
C LEU A 285 7.75 15.91 2.55
N VAL A 286 7.22 14.81 3.08
CA VAL A 286 6.09 14.09 2.49
C VAL A 286 4.82 14.39 3.28
N VAL A 287 3.73 14.76 2.59
CA VAL A 287 2.47 15.13 3.24
C VAL A 287 1.37 14.17 2.86
N LEU A 288 0.75 13.56 3.87
CA LEU A 288 -0.35 12.60 3.72
C LEU A 288 -1.58 13.08 4.50
N PRO A 289 -2.36 14.01 3.94
CA PRO A 289 -3.48 14.66 4.61
C PRO A 289 -4.75 13.80 4.58
N TYR A 290 -4.62 12.50 4.87
CA TYR A 290 -5.67 11.52 4.69
C TYR A 290 -6.89 11.80 5.57
N VAL A 291 -8.07 11.55 5.02
CA VAL A 291 -9.36 11.64 5.74
C VAL A 291 -9.69 10.31 6.41
N ASP A 292 -9.26 9.22 5.80
CA ASP A 292 -9.38 7.86 6.34
C ASP A 292 -8.19 7.00 5.89
N ALA A 293 -7.69 6.18 6.79
CA ALA A 293 -6.63 5.22 6.50
C ALA A 293 -6.64 4.07 7.51
N THR A 294 -6.20 2.89 7.12
CA THR A 294 -5.74 1.85 8.06
C THR A 294 -4.25 1.98 8.27
N GLN A 295 -3.50 2.21 7.20
CA GLN A 295 -2.05 2.44 7.16
C GLN A 295 -1.65 3.10 5.83
N SER A 296 -0.38 3.49 5.69
CA SER A 296 0.15 3.96 4.41
C SER A 296 1.56 3.46 4.13
N GLY A 297 1.71 2.72 3.01
CA GLY A 297 3.02 2.35 2.50
C GLY A 297 3.86 3.56 2.08
N ILE A 298 3.23 4.71 1.80
CA ILE A 298 3.95 5.94 1.43
C ILE A 298 4.77 6.49 2.59
N VAL A 299 4.28 6.39 3.85
CA VAL A 299 5.07 6.75 5.05
C VAL A 299 6.35 5.91 5.08
N GLN A 300 6.23 4.62 4.78
CA GLN A 300 7.38 3.70 4.84
C GLN A 300 8.37 3.94 3.69
N ILE A 301 7.89 4.37 2.52
CA ILE A 301 8.76 4.83 1.43
C ILE A 301 9.47 6.11 1.87
N ALA A 302 8.75 7.09 2.42
CA ALA A 302 9.34 8.34 2.91
C ALA A 302 10.48 8.07 3.91
N TYR A 303 10.25 7.22 4.89
CA TYR A 303 11.27 6.81 5.86
C TYR A 303 12.43 6.04 5.21
N GLY A 304 12.16 5.23 4.18
CA GLY A 304 13.21 4.61 3.36
C GLY A 304 14.15 5.63 2.72
N PHE A 305 13.64 6.82 2.41
CA PHE A 305 14.40 7.97 1.90
C PHE A 305 14.80 8.98 2.97
N GLU A 306 14.64 8.64 4.25
CA GLU A 306 14.99 9.51 5.39
C GLU A 306 14.24 10.87 5.34
N LYS A 307 13.00 10.85 4.84
CA LYS A 307 12.16 12.04 4.76
C LYS A 307 11.17 12.09 5.91
N PRO A 308 11.06 13.24 6.60
CA PRO A 308 10.00 13.45 7.57
C PRO A 308 8.64 13.46 6.87
N VAL A 309 7.60 13.20 7.65
CA VAL A 309 6.22 13.17 7.14
C VAL A 309 5.32 14.13 7.92
N VAL A 310 4.30 14.67 7.28
CA VAL A 310 3.12 15.20 7.97
C VAL A 310 1.96 14.27 7.64
N VAL A 311 1.35 13.72 8.66
CA VAL A 311 0.21 12.80 8.55
C VAL A 311 -0.97 13.31 9.35
N THR A 312 -2.16 12.86 9.02
CA THR A 312 -3.35 13.12 9.81
C THR A 312 -3.56 12.06 10.88
N ASN A 313 -4.26 12.43 11.94
CA ASN A 313 -4.64 11.57 13.07
C ASN A 313 -5.78 10.62 12.67
N VAL A 314 -5.51 9.72 11.69
CA VAL A 314 -6.46 8.72 11.21
C VAL A 314 -5.85 7.33 11.14
N GLY A 315 -6.63 6.33 11.51
CA GLY A 315 -6.25 4.92 11.43
C GLY A 315 -4.93 4.60 12.12
N GLY A 316 -4.03 3.92 11.43
CA GLY A 316 -2.70 3.57 11.92
C GLY A 316 -1.58 4.53 11.48
N LEU A 317 -1.91 5.71 10.94
CA LEU A 317 -0.86 6.69 10.57
C LEU A 317 -0.11 7.22 11.80
N PRO A 318 -0.78 7.59 12.92
CA PRO A 318 -0.09 8.01 14.13
C PRO A 318 0.79 6.91 14.75
N ASP A 319 0.44 5.64 14.55
CA ASP A 319 1.19 4.52 15.15
C ASP A 319 2.65 4.42 14.66
N VAL A 320 2.95 5.03 13.50
CA VAL A 320 4.26 4.96 12.84
C VAL A 320 5.00 6.30 12.80
N VAL A 321 4.41 7.37 13.34
CA VAL A 321 5.00 8.70 13.37
C VAL A 321 5.29 9.10 14.82
N GLU A 322 6.56 9.35 15.12
CA GLU A 322 6.95 9.95 16.40
C GLU A 322 6.87 11.47 16.27
N ASP A 323 5.76 12.04 16.83
CA ASP A 323 5.44 13.47 16.68
C ASP A 323 6.57 14.38 17.14
N GLY A 324 6.93 15.36 16.30
CA GLY A 324 8.05 16.26 16.51
C GLY A 324 9.44 15.67 16.27
N LYS A 325 9.57 14.37 15.90
CA LYS A 325 10.86 13.73 15.61
C LYS A 325 10.94 13.16 14.18
N THR A 326 10.04 12.25 13.83
CA THR A 326 10.02 11.64 12.51
C THR A 326 9.00 12.30 11.57
N GLY A 327 8.20 13.20 12.13
CA GLY A 327 7.16 13.95 11.43
C GLY A 327 6.22 14.64 12.38
N TYR A 328 5.07 15.04 11.87
CA TYR A 328 4.02 15.67 12.66
C TYR A 328 2.68 14.98 12.40
N VAL A 329 1.84 14.94 13.43
CA VAL A 329 0.48 14.41 13.38
C VAL A 329 -0.50 15.56 13.55
N VAL A 330 -1.38 15.79 12.59
CA VAL A 330 -2.38 16.87 12.58
C VAL A 330 -3.80 16.31 12.46
N GLU A 331 -4.81 17.10 12.79
CA GLU A 331 -6.19 16.66 12.66
C GLU A 331 -6.62 16.57 11.19
N ALA A 332 -7.41 15.54 10.88
CA ALA A 332 -7.97 15.35 9.55
C ALA A 332 -8.94 16.46 9.16
N CYS A 333 -9.03 16.76 7.86
CA CYS A 333 -9.92 17.79 7.32
C CYS A 333 -9.65 19.20 7.88
N ASN A 334 -8.44 19.47 8.37
CA ASN A 334 -8.04 20.75 8.96
C ASN A 334 -6.86 21.36 8.18
N SER A 335 -7.18 22.16 7.17
CA SER A 335 -6.16 22.83 6.34
C SER A 335 -5.34 23.88 7.10
N GLY A 336 -5.91 24.50 8.15
CA GLY A 336 -5.22 25.46 9.00
C GLY A 336 -4.14 24.81 9.85
N GLU A 337 -4.44 23.70 10.51
CA GLU A 337 -3.45 22.94 11.28
C GLU A 337 -2.36 22.32 10.38
N LEU A 338 -2.75 21.88 9.17
CA LEU A 338 -1.81 21.38 8.18
C LEU A 338 -0.83 22.45 7.71
N ALA A 339 -1.21 23.74 7.75
CA ALA A 339 -0.36 24.87 7.38
C ALA A 339 0.53 25.39 8.53
N GLY A 340 0.16 25.11 9.78
CA GLY A 340 0.85 25.55 11.00
C GLY A 340 2.15 24.83 11.26
#